data_7cdff2ff6ce0d3aa2899d403940ed0ab
#
_entry.id   7cdff2ff6ce0d3aa2899d403940ed0ab
#
_cell.length_a   1.000
_cell.length_b   1.000
_cell.length_c   1.000
_cell.angle_alpha   90.00
_cell.angle_beta   90.00
_cell.angle_gamma   90.00
#
_symmetry.space_group_name_H-M   'P 1'
#
loop_
_entity.id
_entity.type
_entity.pdbx_description
1 polymer ?
#
loop_
_entity_poly.entity_id
_entity_poly.type
_entity_poly.pdbx_seq_one_letter_code
_entity_poly.pdbx_strand_id
1 'polypeptide(L)'
;AAFACIDHHRGLRCGFPEVIFGAGKSIEELVRIVRLLIDKGNDIMITRTTKEVYETLLEIDSCMVYYEQARIIALKHTQIIEELPKIPCLKAKVLVVSGGTTDIPVAEEAAVTTEMFGIGVERLYDVGVAGIHRLLDRSDKLRAASVIIVVAGMEGALASVVSGLVDVPVIAVPTSSGYGLGEKGV
;
A
#
# COMPACT_ATOMS: atom_id res chain seq x y z
N ALA A 1 10.42 -8.07 -30.33
CA ALA A 1 9.06 -8.17 -29.78
C ALA A 1 9.11 -7.51 -28.41
N ALA A 2 8.32 -6.46 -28.19
CA ALA A 2 8.23 -5.79 -26.92
C ALA A 2 7.49 -6.72 -25.95
N PHE A 3 8.23 -7.35 -25.06
CA PHE A 3 7.70 -8.26 -24.03
C PHE A 3 6.87 -7.49 -22.99
N ALA A 4 7.27 -6.25 -22.66
CA ALA A 4 6.52 -5.35 -21.80
C ALA A 4 6.68 -3.90 -22.33
N CYS A 5 5.61 -3.13 -22.25
CA CYS A 5 5.63 -1.70 -22.54
C CYS A 5 5.58 -0.96 -21.19
N ILE A 6 6.74 -0.44 -20.76
CA ILE A 6 6.86 0.29 -19.50
C ILE A 6 6.52 1.75 -19.75
N ASP A 7 5.64 2.32 -18.91
CA ASP A 7 5.23 3.73 -18.98
C ASP A 7 6.21 4.64 -18.22
N HIS A 8 7.32 4.96 -18.83
CA HIS A 8 8.35 5.85 -18.25
C HIS A 8 7.85 7.29 -17.98
N HIS A 9 6.74 7.70 -18.58
CA HIS A 9 6.15 9.04 -18.40
C HIS A 9 5.13 9.10 -17.28
N ARG A 10 4.83 7.98 -16.62
CA ARG A 10 3.78 7.93 -15.60
C ARG A 10 4.07 8.86 -14.42
N GLY A 11 5.31 8.93 -13.96
CA GLY A 11 5.72 9.85 -12.90
C GLY A 11 5.40 11.31 -13.22
N LEU A 12 5.66 11.74 -14.45
CA LEU A 12 5.37 13.10 -14.91
C LEU A 12 3.87 13.38 -15.06
N ARG A 13 3.08 12.40 -15.48
CA ARG A 13 1.63 12.57 -15.71
C ARG A 13 0.79 12.37 -14.46
N CYS A 14 1.15 11.42 -13.63
CA CYS A 14 0.34 10.94 -12.51
C CYS A 14 0.96 11.26 -11.15
N GLY A 15 2.19 11.78 -11.11
CA GLY A 15 2.88 12.12 -9.87
C GLY A 15 3.49 10.92 -9.12
N PHE A 16 3.41 9.71 -9.69
CA PHE A 16 4.01 8.50 -9.11
C PHE A 16 4.47 7.52 -10.19
N PRO A 17 5.50 6.69 -9.91
CA PRO A 17 6.06 5.73 -10.87
C PRO A 17 5.07 4.60 -11.20
N GLU A 18 5.41 3.82 -12.21
CA GLU A 18 4.65 2.62 -12.54
C GLU A 18 4.80 1.56 -11.44
N VAL A 19 3.66 0.99 -11.04
CA VAL A 19 3.61 -0.12 -10.08
C VAL A 19 3.50 -1.43 -10.85
N ILE A 20 4.42 -2.35 -10.57
CA ILE A 20 4.45 -3.67 -11.21
C ILE A 20 3.55 -4.61 -10.42
N PHE A 21 2.53 -5.16 -11.06
CA PHE A 21 1.73 -6.25 -10.49
C PHE A 21 2.46 -7.58 -10.67
N GLY A 22 3.00 -8.13 -9.57
CA GLY A 22 3.86 -9.32 -9.61
C GLY A 22 3.10 -10.63 -9.78
N ALA A 23 1.84 -10.71 -9.32
CA ALA A 23 1.07 -11.93 -9.44
C ALA A 23 0.86 -12.35 -10.90
N GLY A 24 1.14 -13.62 -11.20
CA GLY A 24 1.01 -14.18 -12.54
C GLY A 24 2.18 -13.89 -13.49
N LYS A 25 3.22 -13.18 -13.02
CA LYS A 25 4.48 -13.02 -13.79
C LYS A 25 5.52 -14.02 -13.35
N SER A 26 6.31 -14.54 -14.29
CA SER A 26 7.45 -15.36 -13.96
C SER A 26 8.60 -14.53 -13.37
N ILE A 27 9.52 -15.18 -12.66
CA ILE A 27 10.71 -14.52 -12.10
C ILE A 27 11.54 -13.88 -13.21
N GLU A 28 11.72 -14.57 -14.34
CA GLU A 28 12.47 -14.06 -15.50
C GLU A 28 11.82 -12.80 -16.10
N GLU A 29 10.48 -12.76 -16.12
CA GLU A 29 9.73 -11.59 -16.57
C GLU A 29 9.96 -10.39 -15.64
N LEU A 30 9.87 -10.62 -14.33
CA LEU A 30 10.12 -9.58 -13.31
C LEU A 30 11.55 -9.09 -13.38
N VAL A 31 12.54 -9.97 -13.48
CA VAL A 31 13.97 -9.62 -13.65
C VAL A 31 14.19 -8.71 -14.86
N ARG A 32 13.58 -9.04 -16.01
CA ARG A 32 13.70 -8.21 -17.23
C ARG A 32 13.09 -6.82 -17.05
N ILE A 33 11.91 -6.74 -16.44
CA ILE A 33 11.22 -5.47 -16.17
C ILE A 33 12.05 -4.61 -15.22
N VAL A 34 12.52 -5.21 -14.12
CA VAL A 34 13.32 -4.52 -13.09
C VAL A 34 14.60 -3.95 -13.69
N ARG A 35 15.35 -4.72 -14.48
CA ARG A 35 16.57 -4.22 -15.15
C ARG A 35 16.29 -3.02 -16.03
N LEU A 36 15.21 -3.04 -16.82
CA LEU A 36 14.82 -1.91 -17.66
C LEU A 36 14.48 -0.65 -16.86
N LEU A 37 13.90 -0.83 -15.66
CA LEU A 37 13.58 0.30 -14.77
C LEU A 37 14.82 0.86 -14.08
N ILE A 38 15.74 -0.01 -13.61
CA ILE A 38 17.02 0.40 -13.01
C ILE A 38 17.87 1.17 -14.02
N ASP A 39 17.98 0.67 -15.25
CA ASP A 39 18.75 1.33 -16.33
C ASP A 39 18.26 2.77 -16.61
N LYS A 40 17.02 3.08 -16.25
CA LYS A 40 16.38 4.40 -16.40
C LYS A 40 16.39 5.23 -15.12
N GLY A 41 16.90 4.70 -14.00
CA GLY A 41 16.89 5.38 -12.72
C GLY A 41 15.50 5.55 -12.11
N ASN A 42 14.54 4.69 -12.48
CA ASN A 42 13.17 4.77 -11.95
C ASN A 42 13.08 4.11 -10.57
N ASP A 43 12.23 4.64 -9.72
CA ASP A 43 11.77 3.93 -8.52
C ASP A 43 11.02 2.66 -8.92
N ILE A 44 11.17 1.62 -8.13
CA ILE A 44 10.55 0.32 -8.37
C ILE A 44 9.63 -0.02 -7.22
N MET A 45 8.44 -0.47 -7.56
CA MET A 45 7.49 -1.06 -6.65
C MET A 45 6.82 -2.26 -7.32
N ILE A 46 6.99 -3.45 -6.73
CA ILE A 46 6.37 -4.69 -7.18
C ILE A 46 5.42 -5.16 -6.09
N THR A 47 4.14 -5.26 -6.41
CA THR A 47 3.12 -5.74 -5.47
C THR A 47 2.80 -7.21 -5.72
N ARG A 48 2.19 -7.89 -4.74
CA ARG A 48 1.77 -9.29 -4.82
C ARG A 48 2.91 -10.24 -5.22
N THR A 49 4.08 -10.03 -4.63
CA THR A 49 5.29 -10.80 -4.91
C THR A 49 5.64 -11.75 -3.76
N THR A 50 6.71 -12.51 -3.91
CA THR A 50 7.17 -13.52 -2.95
C THR A 50 8.62 -13.26 -2.52
N LYS A 51 9.03 -13.90 -1.43
CA LYS A 51 10.41 -13.84 -0.95
C LYS A 51 11.42 -14.40 -1.95
N GLU A 52 11.04 -15.43 -2.69
CA GLU A 52 11.89 -16.04 -3.73
C GLU A 52 12.22 -15.02 -4.84
N VAL A 53 11.21 -14.25 -5.28
CA VAL A 53 11.42 -13.15 -6.24
C VAL A 53 12.39 -12.11 -5.67
N TYR A 54 12.20 -11.73 -4.40
CA TYR A 54 13.08 -10.79 -3.72
C TYR A 54 14.53 -11.26 -3.68
N GLU A 55 14.79 -12.51 -3.28
CA GLU A 55 16.12 -13.09 -3.22
C GLU A 55 16.81 -13.07 -4.60
N THR A 56 16.07 -13.35 -5.67
CA THR A 56 16.59 -13.25 -7.03
C THR A 56 16.89 -11.79 -7.44
N LEU A 57 16.02 -10.86 -7.06
CA LEU A 57 16.19 -9.45 -7.42
C LEU A 57 17.31 -8.75 -6.61
N LEU A 58 17.65 -9.24 -5.41
CA LEU A 58 18.80 -8.78 -4.63
C LEU A 58 20.14 -8.99 -5.36
N GLU A 59 20.24 -9.99 -6.24
CA GLU A 59 21.43 -10.19 -7.09
C GLU A 59 21.60 -9.07 -8.12
N ILE A 60 20.53 -8.33 -8.44
CA ILE A 60 20.54 -7.22 -9.40
C ILE A 60 20.84 -5.90 -8.68
N ASP A 61 20.20 -5.65 -7.56
CA ASP A 61 20.41 -4.45 -6.74
C ASP A 61 20.19 -4.78 -5.26
N SER A 62 21.27 -4.64 -4.49
CA SER A 62 21.28 -4.94 -3.05
C SER A 62 20.51 -3.92 -2.19
N CYS A 63 20.09 -2.78 -2.76
CA CYS A 63 19.30 -1.76 -2.06
C CYS A 63 17.79 -2.05 -2.09
N MET A 64 17.36 -3.15 -2.72
CA MET A 64 15.96 -3.54 -2.69
C MET A 64 15.53 -3.93 -1.29
N VAL A 65 14.30 -3.56 -0.94
CA VAL A 65 13.67 -3.87 0.34
C VAL A 65 12.42 -4.71 0.12
N TYR A 66 12.28 -5.79 0.89
CA TYR A 66 11.08 -6.62 0.89
C TYR A 66 10.23 -6.37 2.13
N TYR A 67 9.02 -5.92 1.92
CA TYR A 67 7.98 -5.76 2.94
C TYR A 67 7.13 -7.04 2.96
N GLU A 68 7.52 -7.98 3.81
CA GLU A 68 6.99 -9.35 3.83
C GLU A 68 5.46 -9.38 4.00
N GLN A 69 4.93 -8.66 4.99
CA GLN A 69 3.48 -8.64 5.26
C GLN A 69 2.69 -8.02 4.09
N ALA A 70 3.22 -6.97 3.47
CA ALA A 70 2.62 -6.32 2.31
C ALA A 70 2.84 -7.09 1.01
N ARG A 71 3.78 -8.04 0.99
CA ARG A 71 4.27 -8.73 -0.21
C ARG A 71 4.69 -7.75 -1.30
N ILE A 72 5.42 -6.71 -0.90
CA ILE A 72 5.93 -5.66 -1.79
C ILE A 72 7.45 -5.70 -1.79
N ILE A 73 8.05 -5.62 -2.99
CA ILE A 73 9.46 -5.29 -3.18
C ILE A 73 9.54 -3.85 -3.66
N ALA A 74 10.41 -3.07 -3.04
CA ALA A 74 10.62 -1.67 -3.39
C ALA A 74 12.10 -1.32 -3.51
N LEU A 75 12.41 -0.41 -4.46
CA LEU A 75 13.69 0.24 -4.60
C LEU A 75 13.43 1.74 -4.85
N LYS A 76 14.00 2.61 -4.01
CA LYS A 76 13.97 4.05 -4.22
C LYS A 76 15.33 4.55 -4.72
N HIS A 77 15.35 5.11 -5.90
CA HIS A 77 16.47 5.92 -6.39
C HIS A 77 16.30 7.34 -5.84
N THR A 78 16.95 7.65 -4.76
CA THR A 78 16.71 8.74 -3.77
C THR A 78 16.70 10.18 -4.31
N GLN A 79 16.77 10.45 -5.59
CA GLN A 79 16.97 11.81 -6.12
C GLN A 79 15.73 12.51 -6.71
N ILE A 80 14.62 11.83 -6.91
CA ILE A 80 13.47 12.43 -7.64
C ILE A 80 12.49 13.17 -6.72
N ILE A 81 12.52 12.92 -5.41
CA ILE A 81 11.56 13.53 -4.46
C ILE A 81 11.85 15.02 -4.20
N GLU A 82 13.06 15.52 -4.52
CA GLU A 82 13.37 16.94 -4.31
C GLU A 82 12.73 17.86 -5.37
N GLU A 83 12.34 17.33 -6.53
CA GLU A 83 11.76 18.12 -7.64
C GLU A 83 10.23 18.05 -7.77
N LEU A 84 9.58 17.14 -7.07
CA LEU A 84 8.12 17.25 -6.95
C LEU A 84 7.80 18.54 -6.19
N PRO A 85 6.86 19.37 -6.68
CA PRO A 85 6.49 20.57 -5.96
C PRO A 85 6.13 20.12 -4.54
N LYS A 86 6.97 20.51 -3.56
CA LYS A 86 6.65 20.36 -2.14
C LYS A 86 5.33 21.09 -1.98
N ILE A 87 4.23 20.37 -2.00
CA ILE A 87 2.95 20.96 -1.65
C ILE A 87 3.14 21.42 -0.21
N PRO A 88 3.27 22.74 0.03
CA PRO A 88 3.70 23.25 1.31
C PRO A 88 2.53 23.13 2.25
N CYS A 89 2.20 22.02 2.74
CA CYS A 89 1.17 21.91 3.77
C CYS A 89 0.74 20.49 4.12
N LEU A 90 1.28 19.46 3.57
CA LEU A 90 0.79 18.16 3.98
C LEU A 90 1.74 17.55 5.01
N LYS A 91 1.60 18.01 6.26
CA LYS A 91 1.73 17.10 7.42
C LYS A 91 0.55 16.11 7.39
N ALA A 92 0.09 15.76 6.18
CA ALA A 92 -0.99 14.84 5.99
C ALA A 92 -0.54 13.47 6.51
N LYS A 93 -1.22 13.00 7.52
CA LYS A 93 -1.07 11.65 8.04
C LYS A 93 -2.22 10.82 7.51
N VAL A 94 -1.88 9.78 6.78
CA VAL A 94 -2.84 8.72 6.46
C VAL A 94 -2.86 7.73 7.62
N LEU A 95 -4.03 7.43 8.16
CA LEU A 95 -4.21 6.35 9.12
C LEU A 95 -4.75 5.12 8.38
N VAL A 96 -4.02 4.00 8.45
CA VAL A 96 -4.48 2.71 7.93
C VAL A 96 -5.02 1.87 9.07
N VAL A 97 -6.28 1.47 8.96
CA VAL A 97 -7.03 0.74 10.00
C VAL A 97 -7.38 -0.65 9.47
N SER A 98 -7.15 -1.71 10.25
CA SER A 98 -7.62 -3.06 9.91
C SER A 98 -8.68 -3.56 10.89
N GLY A 99 -9.66 -4.32 10.36
CA GLY A 99 -10.71 -4.96 11.16
C GLY A 99 -10.16 -6.12 11.99
N GLY A 100 -9.49 -7.05 11.35
CA GLY A 100 -8.90 -8.22 12.00
C GLY A 100 -7.44 -8.44 11.55
N THR A 101 -6.80 -9.44 12.16
CA THR A 101 -5.41 -9.81 11.83
C THR A 101 -5.27 -10.38 10.42
N THR A 102 -6.32 -10.98 9.88
CA THR A 102 -6.38 -11.49 8.49
C THR A 102 -6.41 -10.37 7.45
N ASP A 103 -6.76 -9.15 7.84
CA ASP A 103 -6.79 -7.97 6.98
C ASP A 103 -5.43 -7.25 6.91
N ILE A 104 -4.51 -7.58 7.84
CA ILE A 104 -3.21 -6.91 7.95
C ILE A 104 -2.42 -6.94 6.64
N PRO A 105 -2.34 -8.03 5.87
CA PRO A 105 -1.59 -8.02 4.61
C PRO A 105 -2.09 -6.98 3.60
N VAL A 106 -3.41 -6.79 3.51
CA VAL A 106 -4.01 -5.78 2.63
C VAL A 106 -3.81 -4.37 3.20
N ALA A 107 -3.90 -4.22 4.51
CA ALA A 107 -3.63 -2.96 5.20
C ALA A 107 -2.16 -2.53 5.04
N GLU A 108 -1.21 -3.47 5.15
CA GLU A 108 0.22 -3.20 4.91
C GLU A 108 0.50 -2.89 3.43
N GLU A 109 -0.18 -3.55 2.49
CA GLU A 109 -0.08 -3.19 1.06
C GLU A 109 -0.47 -1.72 0.83
N ALA A 110 -1.57 -1.26 1.45
CA ALA A 110 -1.99 0.15 1.41
C ALA A 110 -1.00 1.08 2.12
N ALA A 111 -0.52 0.69 3.30
CA ALA A 111 0.41 1.48 4.10
C ALA A 111 1.75 1.68 3.38
N VAL A 112 2.39 0.61 2.95
CA VAL A 112 3.68 0.64 2.24
C VAL A 112 3.55 1.40 0.92
N THR A 113 2.46 1.20 0.17
CA THR A 113 2.21 1.96 -1.07
C THR A 113 2.16 3.46 -0.79
N THR A 114 1.45 3.87 0.26
CA THR A 114 1.33 5.28 0.65
C THR A 114 2.67 5.87 1.08
N GLU A 115 3.47 5.12 1.85
CA GLU A 115 4.83 5.50 2.24
C GLU A 115 5.79 5.63 1.04
N MET A 116 5.64 4.76 0.05
CA MET A 116 6.40 4.85 -1.21
C MET A 116 6.11 6.14 -1.97
N PHE A 117 4.91 6.70 -1.83
CA PHE A 117 4.54 8.00 -2.40
C PHE A 117 4.98 9.20 -1.53
N GLY A 118 5.76 8.96 -0.48
CA GLY A 118 6.29 10.02 0.38
C GLY A 118 5.30 10.58 1.40
N ILE A 119 4.18 9.92 1.62
CA ILE A 119 3.15 10.33 2.58
C ILE A 119 3.36 9.61 3.91
N GLY A 120 3.27 10.34 5.02
CA GLY A 120 3.36 9.75 6.37
C GLY A 120 2.16 8.85 6.69
N VAL A 121 2.45 7.64 7.18
CA VAL A 121 1.42 6.66 7.52
C VAL A 121 1.50 6.29 8.99
N GLU A 122 0.34 6.23 9.63
CA GLU A 122 0.15 5.60 10.94
C GLU A 122 -0.72 4.34 10.79
N ARG A 123 -0.46 3.33 11.59
CA ARG A 123 -1.12 2.03 11.54
C ARG A 123 -1.96 1.80 12.80
N LEU A 124 -3.18 1.31 12.64
CA LEU A 124 -4.09 0.92 13.72
C LEU A 124 -4.78 -0.39 13.37
N TYR A 125 -4.24 -1.49 13.83
CA TYR A 125 -4.66 -2.83 13.44
C TYR A 125 -5.47 -3.54 14.51
N ASP A 126 -6.29 -4.52 14.07
CA ASP A 126 -7.13 -5.39 14.89
C ASP A 126 -8.12 -4.61 15.77
N VAL A 127 -8.83 -3.67 15.16
CA VAL A 127 -9.86 -2.83 15.84
C VAL A 127 -11.25 -3.04 15.23
N GLY A 128 -11.57 -4.28 14.86
CA GLY A 128 -12.85 -4.64 14.25
C GLY A 128 -14.06 -4.35 15.13
N VAL A 129 -15.24 -4.24 14.50
CA VAL A 129 -16.50 -3.86 15.15
C VAL A 129 -16.95 -4.82 16.25
N ALA A 130 -16.54 -6.09 16.20
CA ALA A 130 -16.80 -7.06 17.26
C ALA A 130 -16.15 -6.69 18.61
N GLY A 131 -15.12 -5.85 18.58
CA GLY A 131 -14.47 -5.29 19.75
C GLY A 131 -14.35 -3.78 19.66
N ILE A 132 -15.48 -3.10 19.45
CA ILE A 132 -15.56 -1.66 19.17
C ILE A 132 -14.83 -0.78 20.19
N HIS A 133 -14.73 -1.21 21.45
CA HIS A 133 -13.99 -0.50 22.49
C HIS A 133 -12.52 -0.28 22.10
N ARG A 134 -11.90 -1.23 21.39
CA ARG A 134 -10.49 -1.11 20.92
C ARG A 134 -10.31 0.05 19.94
N LEU A 135 -11.31 0.29 19.08
CA LEU A 135 -11.33 1.43 18.18
C LEU A 135 -11.57 2.74 18.94
N LEU A 136 -12.54 2.75 19.86
CA LEU A 136 -12.92 3.94 20.64
C LEU A 136 -11.79 4.40 21.55
N ASP A 137 -11.02 3.49 22.12
CA ASP A 137 -9.84 3.77 22.94
C ASP A 137 -8.70 4.47 22.14
N ARG A 138 -8.79 4.47 20.81
CA ARG A 138 -7.85 5.10 19.87
C ARG A 138 -8.47 6.24 19.07
N SER A 139 -9.55 6.82 19.56
CA SER A 139 -10.26 7.91 18.88
C SER A 139 -9.40 9.17 18.64
N ASP A 140 -8.35 9.37 19.45
CA ASP A 140 -7.33 10.40 19.26
C ASP A 140 -6.59 10.22 17.92
N LYS A 141 -6.21 9.00 17.55
CA LYS A 141 -5.55 8.69 16.30
C LYS A 141 -6.48 8.90 15.09
N LEU A 142 -7.75 8.52 15.23
CA LEU A 142 -8.74 8.77 14.18
C LEU A 142 -8.87 10.25 13.87
N ARG A 143 -8.95 11.10 14.90
CA ARG A 143 -9.10 12.56 14.76
C ARG A 143 -7.84 13.27 14.30
N ALA A 144 -6.66 12.68 14.52
CA ALA A 144 -5.38 13.25 14.09
C ALA A 144 -5.05 12.96 12.62
N ALA A 145 -5.78 12.04 11.98
CA ALA A 145 -5.57 11.69 10.59
C ALA A 145 -6.11 12.75 9.65
N SER A 146 -5.51 12.86 8.46
CA SER A 146 -6.02 13.69 7.37
C SER A 146 -6.89 12.89 6.39
N VAL A 147 -6.61 11.59 6.29
CA VAL A 147 -7.37 10.60 5.52
C VAL A 147 -7.26 9.26 6.25
N ILE A 148 -8.31 8.46 6.25
CA ILE A 148 -8.31 7.14 6.85
C ILE A 148 -8.59 6.10 5.78
N ILE A 149 -7.75 5.05 5.72
CA ILE A 149 -8.00 3.86 4.91
C ILE A 149 -8.44 2.75 5.85
N VAL A 150 -9.63 2.22 5.66
CA VAL A 150 -10.21 1.15 6.49
C VAL A 150 -10.26 -0.14 5.69
N VAL A 151 -9.52 -1.14 6.13
CA VAL A 151 -9.41 -2.46 5.51
C VAL A 151 -10.16 -3.46 6.39
N ALA A 152 -11.26 -3.99 5.89
CA ALA A 152 -12.11 -4.92 6.65
C ALA A 152 -12.93 -5.83 5.74
N GLY A 153 -13.14 -7.05 6.18
CA GLY A 153 -14.16 -7.97 5.65
C GLY A 153 -15.54 -7.69 6.23
N MET A 154 -16.41 -8.68 6.23
CA MET A 154 -17.74 -8.63 6.86
C MET A 154 -18.53 -7.37 6.46
N GLU A 155 -18.94 -7.28 5.23
CA GLU A 155 -19.73 -6.16 4.64
C GLU A 155 -19.12 -4.75 4.84
N GLY A 156 -17.89 -4.65 5.34
CA GLY A 156 -17.22 -3.35 5.52
C GLY A 156 -17.77 -2.50 6.65
N ALA A 157 -18.47 -3.08 7.62
CA ALA A 157 -19.13 -2.36 8.74
C ALA A 157 -18.17 -1.42 9.49
N LEU A 158 -16.89 -1.80 9.62
CA LEU A 158 -15.88 -0.95 10.27
C LEU A 158 -15.74 0.41 9.57
N ALA A 159 -15.77 0.45 8.24
CA ALA A 159 -15.65 1.71 7.49
C ALA A 159 -16.83 2.65 7.79
N SER A 160 -18.05 2.12 7.90
CA SER A 160 -19.23 2.90 8.28
C SER A 160 -19.12 3.46 9.70
N VAL A 161 -18.64 2.66 10.64
CA VAL A 161 -18.43 3.10 12.03
C VAL A 161 -17.38 4.19 12.10
N VAL A 162 -16.21 3.99 11.46
CA VAL A 162 -15.13 5.00 11.42
C VAL A 162 -15.63 6.29 10.81
N SER A 163 -16.34 6.22 9.67
CA SER A 163 -16.91 7.40 9.00
C SER A 163 -17.87 8.20 9.88
N GLY A 164 -18.61 7.53 10.77
CA GLY A 164 -19.46 8.22 11.74
C GLY A 164 -18.71 8.89 12.91
N LEU A 165 -17.42 8.65 13.07
CA LEU A 165 -16.61 9.15 14.20
C LEU A 165 -15.65 10.29 13.80
N VAL A 166 -15.51 10.60 12.50
CA VAL A 166 -14.51 11.55 11.98
C VAL A 166 -15.12 12.50 10.95
N ASP A 167 -14.44 13.60 10.73
CA ASP A 167 -14.77 14.63 9.73
C ASP A 167 -13.81 14.64 8.52
N VAL A 168 -12.94 13.62 8.43
CA VAL A 168 -11.98 13.45 7.33
C VAL A 168 -12.46 12.37 6.36
N PRO A 169 -11.95 12.37 5.11
CA PRO A 169 -12.28 11.31 4.14
C PRO A 169 -11.91 9.91 4.64
N VAL A 170 -12.82 8.96 4.45
CA VAL A 170 -12.63 7.54 4.76
C VAL A 170 -12.70 6.73 3.46
N ILE A 171 -11.64 5.97 3.17
CA ILE A 171 -11.55 5.06 2.03
C ILE A 171 -11.79 3.66 2.56
N ALA A 172 -12.88 3.03 2.15
CA ALA A 172 -13.17 1.64 2.50
C ALA A 172 -12.51 0.68 1.51
N VAL A 173 -11.77 -0.29 2.03
CA VAL A 173 -11.14 -1.38 1.28
C VAL A 173 -11.72 -2.70 1.78
N PRO A 174 -12.70 -3.27 1.08
CA PRO A 174 -13.29 -4.55 1.46
C PRO A 174 -12.30 -5.68 1.20
N THR A 175 -12.22 -6.64 2.14
CA THR A 175 -11.45 -7.87 1.99
C THR A 175 -12.37 -9.07 1.87
N SER A 176 -11.89 -10.14 1.23
CA SER A 176 -12.60 -11.43 1.18
C SER A 176 -12.46 -12.24 2.47
N SER A 177 -11.83 -11.66 3.50
CA SER A 177 -11.65 -12.28 4.81
C SER A 177 -12.84 -11.98 5.72
N GLY A 178 -13.34 -12.97 6.45
CA GLY A 178 -14.36 -12.77 7.47
C GLY A 178 -15.59 -13.67 7.33
N TYR A 179 -16.48 -13.56 8.30
CA TYR A 179 -17.76 -14.26 8.39
C TYR A 179 -18.88 -13.25 8.13
N GLY A 180 -20.04 -13.69 7.66
CA GLY A 180 -21.21 -12.86 7.48
C GLY A 180 -21.93 -13.11 6.16
N LEU A 181 -22.91 -12.27 5.83
CA LEU A 181 -23.74 -12.40 4.62
C LEU A 181 -22.96 -12.21 3.32
N GLY A 182 -21.73 -11.67 3.40
CA GLY A 182 -20.82 -11.52 2.28
C GLY A 182 -19.77 -12.64 2.25
N GLU A 183 -20.12 -13.86 1.86
CA GLU A 183 -19.18 -15.00 1.76
C GLU A 183 -17.95 -14.78 0.84
N LYS A 184 -17.82 -13.62 0.24
CA LYS A 184 -16.69 -13.24 -0.61
C LYS A 184 -16.27 -11.76 -0.43
N GLY A 185 -16.58 -11.18 0.74
CA GLY A 185 -16.12 -9.83 1.08
C GLY A 185 -16.93 -8.68 0.48
N VAL A 186 -18.03 -8.98 -0.21
CA VAL A 186 -18.95 -7.97 -0.76
C VAL A 186 -20.37 -8.45 -0.57
#